data_069367ee083c44ef2f4fb3dc182d8aa0
#
_entry.id   069367ee083c44ef2f4fb3dc182d8aa0
#
_cell.length_a   1.000
_cell.length_b   1.000
_cell.length_c   1.000
_cell.angle_alpha   90.00
_cell.angle_beta   90.00
_cell.angle_gamma   90.00
#
_symmetry.space_group_name_H-M   'P 1'
#
loop_
_entity.id
_entity.type
_entity.pdbx_description
1 polymer ?
#
loop_
_entity_poly.entity_id
_entity_poly.type
_entity_poly.pdbx_seq_one_letter_code
_entity_poly.pdbx_strand_id
1 'polypeptide(L)'
;NVYVALADLQPGADIPYNGQNLRVSEAIPAKQKFTPHELGPGDIVRMYGVTVGEATRTIPAGGLLSRANLKHKSDGFDSSDSVYQWDAPDVSHWEGRTFEGYHRSDGSVGTANTWIFVPMVFCENKNIHVLRDALNKALGYEKTTFYQDYAQNLAKLAGEGASLEELKLCFPQENNTNKSSSQRTFPNVDGVKFLTHNIGCGGTRQDANSLCGLLAGYITHPNVAGATVLALGCENA
;
A
#
# COMPACT_ATOMS: atom_id res chain seq x y z
N ASN A 1 -25.40 -6.40 1.33
CA ASN A 1 -26.32 -7.32 0.63
C ASN A 1 -25.90 -7.64 -0.81
N VAL A 2 -24.59 -7.62 -1.10
CA VAL A 2 -24.01 -7.91 -2.40
C VAL A 2 -22.85 -8.89 -2.26
N TYR A 3 -22.80 -9.88 -3.14
CA TYR A 3 -21.68 -10.79 -3.28
C TYR A 3 -21.02 -10.63 -4.64
N VAL A 4 -19.74 -11.00 -4.75
CA VAL A 4 -18.96 -10.98 -5.99
C VAL A 4 -18.65 -12.43 -6.37
N ALA A 5 -18.99 -12.80 -7.60
CA ALA A 5 -18.63 -14.11 -8.14
C ALA A 5 -17.12 -14.17 -8.43
N LEU A 6 -16.40 -15.11 -7.84
CA LEU A 6 -14.98 -15.32 -8.11
C LEU A 6 -14.71 -16.16 -9.37
N ALA A 7 -15.71 -16.93 -9.80
CA ALA A 7 -15.71 -17.71 -11.03
C ALA A 7 -17.08 -17.57 -11.71
N ASP A 8 -17.20 -18.02 -12.95
CA ASP A 8 -18.48 -18.04 -13.66
C ASP A 8 -19.46 -19.00 -12.96
N LEU A 9 -20.65 -18.49 -12.63
CA LEU A 9 -21.71 -19.26 -12.00
C LEU A 9 -22.81 -19.56 -13.03
N GLN A 10 -23.20 -20.81 -13.10
CA GLN A 10 -24.24 -21.24 -14.01
C GLN A 10 -25.63 -21.14 -13.36
N PRO A 11 -26.70 -20.91 -14.14
CA PRO A 11 -28.05 -20.94 -13.63
C PRO A 11 -28.35 -22.28 -12.94
N GLY A 12 -28.98 -22.23 -11.78
CA GLY A 12 -29.31 -23.40 -10.99
C GLY A 12 -28.18 -23.97 -10.13
N ALA A 13 -26.96 -23.39 -10.18
CA ALA A 13 -25.89 -23.77 -9.28
C ALA A 13 -26.27 -23.43 -7.83
N ASP A 14 -25.93 -24.31 -6.90
CA ASP A 14 -26.14 -24.09 -5.47
C ASP A 14 -24.83 -23.58 -4.84
N ILE A 15 -24.91 -22.44 -4.13
CA ILE A 15 -23.78 -21.81 -3.44
C ILE A 15 -24.03 -21.88 -1.93
N PRO A 16 -23.08 -22.37 -1.13
CA PRO A 16 -23.20 -22.33 0.33
C PRO A 16 -23.36 -20.90 0.85
N TYR A 17 -24.43 -20.63 1.59
CA TYR A 17 -24.74 -19.33 2.15
C TYR A 17 -25.37 -19.46 3.55
N ASN A 18 -24.71 -19.00 4.60
CA ASN A 18 -25.19 -19.00 6.00
C ASN A 18 -25.80 -20.36 6.44
N GLY A 19 -25.16 -21.47 6.08
CA GLY A 19 -25.64 -22.82 6.43
C GLY A 19 -26.79 -23.35 5.55
N GLN A 20 -27.19 -22.62 4.54
CA GLN A 20 -28.18 -22.99 3.52
C GLN A 20 -27.56 -22.93 2.12
N ASN A 21 -28.30 -23.39 1.13
CA ASN A 21 -27.88 -23.25 -0.26
C ASN A 21 -28.64 -22.09 -0.91
N LEU A 22 -27.87 -21.14 -1.49
CA LEU A 22 -28.39 -20.10 -2.36
C LEU A 22 -28.34 -20.59 -3.80
N ARG A 23 -29.49 -20.69 -4.46
CA ARG A 23 -29.57 -21.08 -5.84
C ARG A 23 -29.39 -19.90 -6.79
N VAL A 24 -28.45 -20.02 -7.71
CA VAL A 24 -28.18 -19.01 -8.74
C VAL A 24 -29.34 -18.98 -9.73
N SER A 25 -29.97 -17.80 -9.94
CA SER A 25 -31.15 -17.67 -10.76
C SER A 25 -30.86 -17.48 -12.25
N GLU A 26 -29.70 -16.95 -12.59
CA GLU A 26 -29.24 -16.70 -13.96
C GLU A 26 -27.71 -16.80 -14.05
N ALA A 27 -27.14 -16.80 -15.27
CA ALA A 27 -25.70 -16.86 -15.45
C ALA A 27 -25.03 -15.58 -14.86
N ILE A 28 -24.04 -15.78 -13.99
CA ILE A 28 -23.29 -14.69 -13.36
C ILE A 28 -21.82 -14.85 -13.74
N PRO A 29 -21.27 -14.00 -14.63
CA PRO A 29 -19.86 -14.06 -14.99
C PRO A 29 -18.95 -13.74 -13.79
N ALA A 30 -17.74 -14.27 -13.81
CA ALA A 30 -16.72 -13.94 -12.83
C ALA A 30 -16.56 -12.42 -12.67
N LYS A 31 -16.31 -11.97 -11.42
CA LYS A 31 -16.23 -10.57 -11.01
C LYS A 31 -17.54 -9.77 -11.06
N GLN A 32 -18.63 -10.35 -11.55
CA GLN A 32 -19.96 -9.73 -11.46
C GLN A 32 -20.57 -9.91 -10.07
N LYS A 33 -21.57 -9.10 -9.78
CA LYS A 33 -22.20 -9.02 -8.47
C LYS A 33 -23.59 -9.64 -8.51
N PHE A 34 -23.99 -10.27 -7.41
CA PHE A 34 -25.30 -10.88 -7.26
C PHE A 34 -25.83 -10.67 -5.84
N THR A 35 -27.13 -10.81 -5.67
CA THR A 35 -27.78 -10.64 -4.36
C THR A 35 -28.09 -11.99 -3.71
N PRO A 36 -27.85 -12.17 -2.39
CA PRO A 36 -28.26 -13.37 -1.69
C PRO A 36 -29.75 -13.38 -1.30
N HIS A 37 -30.43 -12.24 -1.39
CA HIS A 37 -31.84 -12.07 -1.07
C HIS A 37 -32.59 -11.47 -2.23
N GLU A 38 -33.89 -11.69 -2.29
CA GLU A 38 -34.74 -10.96 -3.22
C GLU A 38 -34.69 -9.45 -2.91
N LEU A 39 -34.60 -8.64 -3.95
CA LEU A 39 -34.70 -7.17 -3.88
C LEU A 39 -35.89 -6.72 -4.68
N GLY A 40 -36.77 -5.92 -4.04
CA GLY A 40 -37.89 -5.24 -4.70
C GLY A 40 -37.46 -3.91 -5.35
N PRO A 41 -38.29 -3.33 -6.22
CA PRO A 41 -38.08 -1.98 -6.74
C PRO A 41 -37.95 -0.96 -5.58
N GLY A 42 -36.93 -0.12 -5.60
CA GLY A 42 -36.64 0.86 -4.55
C GLY A 42 -35.71 0.35 -3.43
N ASP A 43 -35.43 -0.96 -3.38
CA ASP A 43 -34.52 -1.49 -2.38
C ASP A 43 -33.08 -1.01 -2.56
N ILE A 44 -32.46 -0.64 -1.44
CA ILE A 44 -31.11 -0.12 -1.42
C ILE A 44 -30.08 -1.25 -1.49
N VAL A 45 -29.17 -1.12 -2.44
CA VAL A 45 -28.04 -2.04 -2.62
C VAL A 45 -26.82 -1.46 -1.95
N ARG A 46 -26.24 -2.23 -1.00
CA ARG A 46 -25.02 -1.86 -0.29
C ARG A 46 -23.89 -2.84 -0.55
N MET A 47 -22.71 -2.30 -0.80
CA MET A 47 -21.48 -3.06 -0.98
C MET A 47 -20.40 -2.48 -0.05
N TYR A 48 -19.80 -3.33 0.77
CA TYR A 48 -18.82 -2.91 1.78
C TYR A 48 -19.32 -1.81 2.73
N GLY A 49 -20.61 -1.85 3.09
CA GLY A 49 -21.24 -0.87 3.98
C GLY A 49 -21.70 0.42 3.30
N VAL A 50 -21.37 0.64 2.02
CA VAL A 50 -21.70 1.86 1.28
C VAL A 50 -22.88 1.61 0.35
N THR A 51 -23.82 2.56 0.25
CA THR A 51 -24.89 2.54 -0.73
C THR A 51 -24.31 2.74 -2.13
N VAL A 52 -24.57 1.77 -3.02
CA VAL A 52 -24.07 1.78 -4.41
C VAL A 52 -25.18 1.87 -5.45
N GLY A 53 -26.41 1.67 -5.04
CA GLY A 53 -27.54 1.75 -5.96
C GLY A 53 -28.88 1.43 -5.32
N GLU A 54 -29.91 1.55 -6.13
CA GLU A 54 -31.30 1.23 -5.83
C GLU A 54 -31.83 0.30 -6.92
N ALA A 55 -32.51 -0.78 -6.53
CA ALA A 55 -33.12 -1.70 -7.49
C ALA A 55 -34.25 -1.02 -8.25
N THR A 56 -34.25 -1.16 -9.58
CA THR A 56 -35.29 -0.56 -10.44
C THR A 56 -36.43 -1.53 -10.75
N ARG A 57 -36.24 -2.81 -10.47
CA ARG A 57 -37.20 -3.91 -10.63
C ARG A 57 -36.91 -5.01 -9.62
N THR A 58 -37.80 -5.96 -9.49
CA THR A 58 -37.56 -7.15 -8.67
C THR A 58 -36.36 -7.94 -9.20
N ILE A 59 -35.44 -8.27 -8.29
CA ILE A 59 -34.26 -9.08 -8.55
C ILE A 59 -34.35 -10.29 -7.61
N PRO A 60 -34.44 -11.52 -8.10
CA PRO A 60 -34.58 -12.69 -7.24
C PRO A 60 -33.30 -12.96 -6.45
N ALA A 61 -33.40 -13.71 -5.36
CA ALA A 61 -32.22 -14.23 -4.69
C ALA A 61 -31.35 -15.04 -5.69
N GLY A 62 -30.04 -14.87 -5.63
CA GLY A 62 -29.10 -15.42 -6.61
C GLY A 62 -29.12 -14.70 -7.96
N GLY A 63 -29.77 -13.54 -8.07
CA GLY A 63 -29.89 -12.75 -9.31
C GLY A 63 -28.70 -11.82 -9.52
N LEU A 64 -28.34 -11.60 -10.79
CA LEU A 64 -27.27 -10.71 -11.23
C LEU A 64 -27.64 -9.24 -10.98
N LEU A 65 -26.73 -8.51 -10.38
CA LEU A 65 -26.81 -7.05 -10.23
C LEU A 65 -26.08 -6.35 -11.38
N SER A 66 -26.79 -5.56 -12.16
CA SER A 66 -26.26 -4.91 -13.36
C SER A 66 -26.88 -3.52 -13.56
N ARG A 67 -26.37 -2.77 -14.53
CA ARG A 67 -26.94 -1.48 -14.93
C ARG A 67 -28.37 -1.59 -15.49
N ALA A 68 -28.82 -2.78 -15.87
CA ALA A 68 -30.17 -3.00 -16.39
C ALA A 68 -31.22 -3.07 -15.27
N ASN A 69 -30.82 -3.35 -14.03
CA ASN A 69 -31.72 -3.50 -12.90
C ASN A 69 -31.33 -2.69 -11.66
N LEU A 70 -30.25 -1.90 -11.75
CA LEU A 70 -29.85 -0.96 -10.72
C LEU A 70 -29.72 0.46 -11.27
N LYS A 71 -30.21 1.42 -10.51
CA LYS A 71 -29.92 2.85 -10.66
C LYS A 71 -28.86 3.23 -9.64
N HIS A 72 -27.82 3.95 -10.07
CA HIS A 72 -26.81 4.46 -9.14
C HIS A 72 -27.47 5.35 -8.07
N LYS A 73 -27.12 5.09 -6.83
CA LYS A 73 -27.51 5.91 -5.67
C LYS A 73 -26.35 5.89 -4.69
N SER A 74 -26.04 7.05 -4.15
CA SER A 74 -25.09 7.19 -3.04
C SER A 74 -25.82 7.86 -1.88
N ASP A 75 -25.42 7.57 -0.67
CA ASP A 75 -25.86 8.34 0.49
C ASP A 75 -25.34 9.76 0.35
N GLY A 76 -26.16 10.75 0.70
CA GLY A 76 -25.71 12.14 0.75
C GLY A 76 -24.58 12.28 1.78
N PHE A 77 -23.64 13.17 1.51
CA PHE A 77 -22.67 13.56 2.53
C PHE A 77 -23.39 14.49 3.51
N ASP A 78 -23.86 13.92 4.60
CA ASP A 78 -24.27 14.72 5.76
C ASP A 78 -23.02 15.04 6.57
N SER A 79 -22.64 16.32 6.58
CA SER A 79 -21.76 16.83 7.62
C SER A 79 -22.56 16.81 8.93
N SER A 80 -22.62 15.65 9.57
CA SER A 80 -23.16 15.61 10.92
C SER A 80 -22.21 16.41 11.80
N ASP A 81 -22.73 17.38 12.53
CA ASP A 81 -22.03 18.07 13.62
C ASP A 81 -21.75 17.13 14.82
N SER A 82 -21.69 15.83 14.55
CA SER A 82 -21.30 14.85 15.58
C SER A 82 -19.86 15.12 15.94
N VAL A 83 -19.66 15.72 17.09
CA VAL A 83 -18.34 15.81 17.71
C VAL A 83 -17.86 14.37 17.92
N TYR A 84 -16.83 13.98 17.14
CA TYR A 84 -16.20 12.70 17.33
C TYR A 84 -15.65 12.62 18.76
N GLN A 85 -16.18 11.71 19.55
CA GLN A 85 -15.61 11.40 20.86
C GLN A 85 -14.59 10.26 20.68
N TRP A 86 -13.33 10.59 20.92
CA TRP A 86 -12.28 9.60 20.99
C TRP A 86 -12.43 8.78 22.28
N ASP A 87 -12.71 7.50 22.15
CA ASP A 87 -12.64 6.54 23.24
C ASP A 87 -11.26 5.90 23.22
N ALA A 88 -10.40 6.31 24.16
CA ALA A 88 -9.02 5.85 24.19
C ALA A 88 -8.98 4.36 24.57
N PRO A 89 -8.28 3.52 23.81
CA PRO A 89 -8.13 2.12 24.17
C PRO A 89 -7.42 1.98 25.53
N ASP A 90 -7.78 0.95 26.29
CA ASP A 90 -7.10 0.62 27.53
C ASP A 90 -5.67 0.15 27.24
N VAL A 91 -4.69 0.95 27.65
CA VAL A 91 -3.25 0.68 27.48
C VAL A 91 -2.56 0.33 28.80
N SER A 92 -3.31 0.14 29.87
CA SER A 92 -2.77 -0.14 31.21
C SER A 92 -1.79 -1.31 31.25
N HIS A 93 -2.00 -2.32 30.39
CA HIS A 93 -1.11 -3.47 30.24
C HIS A 93 0.32 -3.07 29.76
N TRP A 94 0.46 -1.91 29.13
CA TRP A 94 1.71 -1.41 28.58
C TRP A 94 2.37 -0.34 29.46
N GLU A 95 1.70 0.12 30.51
CA GLU A 95 2.24 1.10 31.44
C GLU A 95 3.52 0.59 32.11
N GLY A 96 4.50 1.48 32.23
CA GLY A 96 5.79 1.16 32.81
C GLY A 96 6.76 0.38 31.91
N ARG A 97 6.37 0.01 30.69
CA ARG A 97 7.30 -0.56 29.71
C ARG A 97 8.16 0.53 29.11
N THR A 98 9.44 0.28 28.97
CA THR A 98 10.43 1.22 28.39
C THR A 98 11.15 0.57 27.21
N PHE A 99 11.76 1.39 26.37
CA PHE A 99 12.64 0.97 25.29
C PHE A 99 13.84 1.91 25.21
N GLU A 100 14.95 1.42 24.66
CA GLU A 100 16.11 2.26 24.33
C GLU A 100 15.81 3.03 23.04
N GLY A 101 15.83 4.35 23.11
CA GLY A 101 15.49 5.24 22.01
C GLY A 101 16.51 6.33 21.74
N TYR A 102 16.41 6.94 20.57
CA TYR A 102 17.24 8.07 20.16
C TYR A 102 16.62 9.39 20.62
N HIS A 103 17.19 10.02 21.63
CA HIS A 103 16.77 11.34 22.11
C HIS A 103 17.11 12.45 21.13
N ARG A 104 16.16 13.32 20.84
CA ARG A 104 16.33 14.49 19.98
C ARG A 104 16.42 15.77 20.80
N SER A 105 16.95 16.83 20.19
CA SER A 105 17.14 18.11 20.85
C SER A 105 15.84 18.80 21.26
N ASP A 106 14.73 18.47 20.61
CA ASP A 106 13.38 18.95 20.92
C ASP A 106 12.66 18.13 22.01
N GLY A 107 13.34 17.13 22.58
CA GLY A 107 12.80 16.24 23.61
C GLY A 107 12.02 15.04 23.07
N SER A 108 11.82 14.93 21.75
CA SER A 108 11.22 13.74 21.16
C SER A 108 12.17 12.55 21.19
N VAL A 109 11.60 11.33 21.09
CA VAL A 109 12.38 10.08 21.13
C VAL A 109 12.03 9.20 19.93
N GLY A 110 13.05 8.85 19.15
CA GLY A 110 12.91 7.96 18.00
C GLY A 110 13.19 6.50 18.35
N THR A 111 12.52 5.59 17.66
CA THR A 111 12.77 4.15 17.70
C THR A 111 13.75 3.69 16.61
N ALA A 112 14.14 4.62 15.74
CA ALA A 112 15.11 4.40 14.68
C ALA A 112 15.95 5.67 14.46
N ASN A 113 17.10 5.51 13.78
CA ASN A 113 18.03 6.58 13.47
C ASN A 113 18.39 6.55 11.98
N THR A 114 17.49 7.04 11.14
CA THR A 114 17.57 6.93 9.68
C THR A 114 18.03 8.24 9.05
N TRP A 115 18.99 8.20 8.14
CA TRP A 115 19.32 9.32 7.26
C TRP A 115 18.41 9.34 6.04
N ILE A 116 17.89 10.52 5.65
CA ILE A 116 17.01 10.64 4.48
C ILE A 116 17.60 11.55 3.42
N PHE A 117 17.39 11.19 2.15
CA PHE A 117 17.64 12.02 0.98
C PHE A 117 16.30 12.46 0.41
N VAL A 118 16.14 13.78 0.23
CA VAL A 118 14.84 14.40 -0.13
C VAL A 118 15.04 15.33 -1.32
N PRO A 119 14.35 15.15 -2.45
CA PRO A 119 14.37 16.12 -3.53
C PRO A 119 13.35 17.23 -3.25
N MET A 120 13.70 18.48 -3.57
CA MET A 120 12.78 19.62 -3.54
C MET A 120 11.89 19.66 -4.80
N VAL A 121 12.33 19.02 -5.87
CA VAL A 121 11.65 18.98 -7.16
C VAL A 121 11.78 17.60 -7.79
N PHE A 122 10.74 17.11 -8.48
CA PHE A 122 10.72 15.77 -9.05
C PHE A 122 11.80 15.51 -10.10
N CYS A 123 12.36 16.55 -10.74
CA CYS A 123 13.48 16.44 -11.68
C CYS A 123 14.72 15.82 -11.03
N GLU A 124 14.87 15.96 -9.70
CA GLU A 124 15.94 15.35 -8.92
C GLU A 124 15.76 13.84 -8.68
N ASN A 125 14.60 13.27 -8.98
CA ASN A 125 14.34 11.84 -8.74
C ASN A 125 15.39 10.94 -9.41
N LYS A 126 15.87 11.30 -10.61
CA LYS A 126 16.94 10.54 -11.29
C LYS A 126 18.22 10.54 -10.45
N ASN A 127 18.62 11.69 -9.94
CA ASN A 127 19.80 11.83 -9.09
C ASN A 127 19.61 11.07 -7.77
N ILE A 128 18.43 11.12 -7.18
CA ILE A 128 18.06 10.32 -6.00
C ILE A 128 18.27 8.82 -6.24
N HIS A 129 17.84 8.29 -7.40
CA HIS A 129 18.04 6.88 -7.73
C HIS A 129 19.53 6.53 -7.90
N VAL A 130 20.30 7.37 -8.60
CA VAL A 130 21.75 7.19 -8.78
C VAL A 130 22.47 7.19 -7.42
N LEU A 131 22.13 8.16 -6.55
CA LEU A 131 22.70 8.24 -5.19
C LEU A 131 22.31 7.02 -4.35
N ARG A 132 21.06 6.56 -4.43
CA ARG A 132 20.59 5.37 -3.72
C ARG A 132 21.43 4.15 -4.08
N ASP A 133 21.59 3.90 -5.38
CA ASP A 133 22.29 2.71 -5.86
C ASP A 133 23.79 2.75 -5.51
N ALA A 134 24.41 3.93 -5.57
CA ALA A 134 25.81 4.12 -5.20
C ALA A 134 26.02 4.06 -3.68
N LEU A 135 25.27 4.83 -2.90
CA LEU A 135 25.52 5.00 -1.47
C LEU A 135 25.09 3.79 -0.65
N ASN A 136 23.98 3.13 -0.97
CA ASN A 136 23.57 1.93 -0.22
C ASN A 136 24.65 0.85 -0.28
N LYS A 137 25.24 0.64 -1.46
CA LYS A 137 26.32 -0.32 -1.64
C LYS A 137 27.59 0.13 -0.91
N ALA A 138 28.04 1.37 -1.18
CA ALA A 138 29.29 1.88 -0.64
C ALA A 138 29.30 2.00 0.89
N LEU A 139 28.15 2.31 1.50
CA LEU A 139 28.01 2.51 2.94
C LEU A 139 27.58 1.25 3.70
N GLY A 140 27.36 0.13 3.02
CA GLY A 140 26.98 -1.13 3.64
C GLY A 140 25.51 -1.21 4.08
N TYR A 141 24.62 -0.43 3.46
CA TYR A 141 23.16 -0.47 3.72
C TYR A 141 22.37 -1.23 2.65
N GLU A 142 23.06 -1.76 1.63
CA GLU A 142 22.41 -2.56 0.60
C GLU A 142 21.78 -3.82 1.24
N LYS A 143 20.50 -4.03 0.90
CA LYS A 143 19.81 -5.27 1.23
C LYS A 143 19.52 -5.98 -0.08
N THR A 144 20.12 -7.13 -0.28
CA THR A 144 19.73 -7.98 -1.41
C THR A 144 18.29 -8.43 -1.22
N THR A 145 17.53 -8.38 -2.29
CA THR A 145 16.16 -8.92 -2.31
C THR A 145 16.19 -10.32 -2.89
N PHE A 146 15.23 -11.14 -2.51
CA PHE A 146 15.03 -12.48 -3.07
C PHE A 146 15.13 -12.48 -4.61
N TYR A 147 14.50 -11.50 -5.28
CA TYR A 147 14.54 -11.41 -6.74
C TYR A 147 15.91 -11.00 -7.31
N GLN A 148 16.67 -10.20 -6.59
CA GLN A 148 18.05 -9.86 -7.00
C GLN A 148 18.96 -11.10 -6.94
N ASP A 149 18.90 -11.84 -5.84
CA ASP A 149 19.67 -13.08 -5.67
C ASP A 149 19.26 -14.14 -6.71
N TYR A 150 17.95 -14.23 -6.97
CA TYR A 150 17.42 -15.12 -8.01
C TYR A 150 17.89 -14.73 -9.41
N ALA A 151 17.79 -13.46 -9.77
CA ALA A 151 18.26 -12.97 -11.07
C ALA A 151 19.76 -13.17 -11.26
N GLN A 152 20.58 -12.93 -10.22
CA GLN A 152 22.02 -13.18 -10.25
C GLN A 152 22.33 -14.67 -10.43
N ASN A 153 21.61 -15.56 -9.74
CA ASN A 153 21.74 -17.00 -9.90
C ASN A 153 21.38 -17.47 -11.32
N LEU A 154 20.25 -16.97 -11.86
CA LEU A 154 19.84 -17.28 -13.22
C LEU A 154 20.90 -16.82 -14.24
N ALA A 155 21.39 -15.59 -14.10
CA ALA A 155 22.40 -15.05 -15.00
C ALA A 155 23.71 -15.86 -14.95
N LYS A 156 24.13 -16.29 -13.75
CA LYS A 156 25.29 -17.13 -13.56
C LYS A 156 25.13 -18.50 -14.24
N LEU A 157 24.03 -19.22 -13.97
CA LEU A 157 23.75 -20.52 -14.57
C LEU A 157 23.63 -20.44 -16.09
N ALA A 158 22.99 -19.42 -16.63
CA ALA A 158 22.91 -19.20 -18.07
C ALA A 158 24.30 -18.94 -18.69
N GLY A 159 25.16 -18.19 -18.01
CA GLY A 159 26.55 -17.96 -18.43
C GLY A 159 27.42 -19.22 -18.39
N GLU A 160 27.10 -20.16 -17.53
CA GLU A 160 27.74 -21.49 -17.42
C GLU A 160 27.18 -22.52 -18.41
N GLY A 161 26.17 -22.13 -19.23
CA GLY A 161 25.59 -22.98 -20.28
C GLY A 161 24.53 -23.96 -19.76
N ALA A 162 23.88 -23.66 -18.64
CA ALA A 162 22.81 -24.48 -18.09
C ALA A 162 21.64 -24.62 -19.08
N SER A 163 21.03 -25.79 -19.11
CA SER A 163 19.85 -26.08 -19.92
C SER A 163 18.60 -25.34 -19.43
N LEU A 164 17.60 -25.19 -20.28
CA LEU A 164 16.34 -24.56 -19.92
C LEU A 164 15.64 -25.26 -18.74
N GLU A 165 15.76 -26.59 -18.64
CA GLU A 165 15.18 -27.37 -17.55
C GLU A 165 15.89 -27.08 -16.21
N GLU A 166 17.22 -26.96 -16.20
CA GLU A 166 17.97 -26.57 -15.01
C GLU A 166 17.64 -25.16 -14.56
N LEU A 167 17.47 -24.22 -15.49
CA LEU A 167 17.05 -22.84 -15.19
C LEU A 167 15.65 -22.79 -14.56
N LYS A 168 14.70 -23.62 -15.03
CA LYS A 168 13.36 -23.72 -14.45
C LYS A 168 13.37 -24.26 -13.00
N LEU A 169 14.28 -25.15 -12.69
CA LEU A 169 14.42 -25.74 -11.35
C LEU A 169 15.16 -24.83 -10.35
N CYS A 170 15.78 -23.76 -10.83
CA CYS A 170 16.59 -22.83 -10.04
C CYS A 170 15.75 -21.88 -9.15
N PHE A 171 14.43 -22.03 -9.06
CA PHE A 171 13.60 -21.17 -8.22
C PHE A 171 14.00 -21.39 -6.74
N PRO A 172 14.56 -20.38 -6.07
CA PRO A 172 15.01 -20.54 -4.70
C PRO A 172 13.83 -20.80 -3.77
N GLN A 173 13.96 -21.76 -2.90
CA GLN A 173 13.06 -21.91 -1.75
C GLN A 173 13.26 -20.70 -0.83
N GLU A 174 12.18 -20.18 -0.25
CA GLU A 174 12.19 -19.07 0.71
C GLU A 174 13.03 -19.43 1.96
N ASN A 175 14.34 -19.41 1.83
CA ASN A 175 15.20 -19.40 2.99
C ASN A 175 15.52 -17.94 3.30
N ASN A 176 15.00 -17.46 4.42
CA ASN A 176 15.27 -16.16 5.03
C ASN A 176 16.77 -15.85 5.10
N THR A 177 17.35 -15.38 4.01
CA THR A 177 18.71 -14.87 4.00
C THR A 177 18.72 -13.35 4.00
N ASN A 178 18.29 -12.76 5.12
CA ASN A 178 18.70 -11.40 5.48
C ASN A 178 20.19 -11.39 5.83
N LYS A 179 21.04 -11.75 4.88
CA LYS A 179 22.49 -11.57 5.01
C LYS A 179 22.88 -10.18 4.56
N SER A 180 22.65 -9.18 5.42
CA SER A 180 23.43 -7.95 5.36
C SER A 180 24.80 -8.27 5.97
N SER A 181 25.77 -8.67 5.16
CA SER A 181 27.11 -9.04 5.62
C SER A 181 28.15 -7.92 5.47
N SER A 182 27.74 -6.72 5.06
CA SER A 182 28.64 -5.58 4.94
C SER A 182 28.67 -4.79 6.24
N GLN A 183 29.86 -4.50 6.75
CA GLN A 183 30.04 -3.60 7.88
C GLN A 183 29.55 -2.21 7.49
N ARG A 184 28.59 -1.67 8.25
CA ARG A 184 28.05 -0.32 8.02
C ARG A 184 29.11 0.72 8.31
N THR A 185 29.29 1.68 7.40
CA THR A 185 30.22 2.80 7.59
C THR A 185 29.82 3.66 8.79
N PHE A 186 28.51 3.81 9.03
CA PHE A 186 27.98 4.57 10.16
C PHE A 186 27.16 3.63 11.07
N PRO A 187 27.77 3.03 12.10
CA PRO A 187 27.09 2.02 12.92
C PRO A 187 25.88 2.55 13.68
N ASN A 188 25.86 3.85 14.01
CA ASN A 188 24.74 4.50 14.71
C ASN A 188 23.60 4.95 13.78
N VAL A 189 23.71 4.74 12.46
CA VAL A 189 22.66 5.02 11.50
C VAL A 189 22.02 3.67 11.09
N ASP A 190 20.72 3.54 11.33
CA ASP A 190 19.99 2.29 11.08
C ASP A 190 19.76 2.03 9.60
N GLY A 191 19.77 3.09 8.79
CA GLY A 191 19.59 2.98 7.35
C GLY A 191 19.59 4.34 6.66
N VAL A 192 19.73 4.30 5.35
CA VAL A 192 19.61 5.45 4.47
C VAL A 192 18.37 5.29 3.62
N LYS A 193 17.49 6.29 3.59
CA LYS A 193 16.25 6.30 2.80
C LYS A 193 16.30 7.39 1.76
N PHE A 194 15.75 7.08 0.60
CA PHE A 194 15.73 7.95 -0.58
C PHE A 194 14.28 8.18 -0.96
N LEU A 195 13.78 9.39 -0.71
CA LEU A 195 12.42 9.77 -1.04
C LEU A 195 12.34 10.25 -2.48
N THR A 196 11.20 10.05 -3.11
CA THR A 196 10.87 10.57 -4.44
C THR A 196 9.43 11.08 -4.45
N HIS A 197 9.13 12.04 -5.30
CA HIS A 197 7.78 12.57 -5.51
C HIS A 197 7.62 13.11 -6.93
N ASN A 198 6.40 13.50 -7.34
CA ASN A 198 6.09 13.93 -8.70
C ASN A 198 5.65 15.41 -8.79
N ILE A 199 6.04 16.23 -7.82
CA ILE A 199 5.68 17.64 -7.72
C ILE A 199 6.92 18.53 -7.48
N GLY A 200 6.72 19.83 -7.22
CA GLY A 200 7.80 20.77 -6.94
C GLY A 200 8.20 21.65 -8.14
N CYS A 201 7.71 21.34 -9.35
CA CYS A 201 7.89 22.15 -10.56
C CYS A 201 6.56 22.27 -11.30
N GLY A 202 6.16 23.48 -11.67
CA GLY A 202 4.96 23.71 -12.50
C GLY A 202 3.61 23.52 -11.80
N GLY A 203 3.58 23.37 -10.50
CA GLY A 203 2.36 23.27 -9.69
C GLY A 203 1.83 24.64 -9.22
N THR A 204 0.74 24.59 -8.46
CA THR A 204 0.22 25.75 -7.75
C THR A 204 1.06 26.06 -6.50
N ARG A 205 0.91 27.28 -5.96
CA ARG A 205 1.54 27.60 -4.67
C ARG A 205 1.01 26.71 -3.52
N GLN A 206 -0.23 26.28 -3.62
CA GLN A 206 -0.80 25.36 -2.62
C GLN A 206 -0.10 24.00 -2.68
N ASP A 207 0.20 23.49 -3.87
CA ASP A 207 0.94 22.23 -4.05
C ASP A 207 2.36 22.35 -3.49
N ALA A 208 3.04 23.48 -3.75
CA ALA A 208 4.37 23.76 -3.20
C ALA A 208 4.35 23.80 -1.66
N ASN A 209 3.40 24.52 -1.06
CA ASN A 209 3.25 24.58 0.40
C ASN A 209 2.96 23.20 1.00
N SER A 210 2.11 22.40 0.35
CA SER A 210 1.79 21.04 0.79
C SER A 210 3.01 20.13 0.72
N LEU A 211 3.81 20.22 -0.35
CA LEU A 211 5.08 19.50 -0.47
C LEU A 211 6.05 19.89 0.62
N CYS A 212 6.27 21.19 0.82
CA CYS A 212 7.18 21.69 1.86
C CYS A 212 6.77 21.20 3.25
N GLY A 213 5.48 21.27 3.57
CA GLY A 213 4.95 20.75 4.84
C GLY A 213 5.17 19.25 5.02
N LEU A 214 4.95 18.46 3.96
CA LEU A 214 5.19 17.03 3.98
C LEU A 214 6.67 16.70 4.17
N LEU A 215 7.55 17.33 3.40
CA LEU A 215 9.00 17.10 3.50
C LEU A 215 9.55 17.55 4.86
N ALA A 216 9.09 18.69 5.39
CA ALA A 216 9.43 19.14 6.74
C ALA A 216 9.01 18.10 7.79
N GLY A 217 7.81 17.54 7.69
CA GLY A 217 7.33 16.49 8.58
C GLY A 217 8.19 15.22 8.55
N TYR A 218 8.69 14.83 7.38
CA TYR A 218 9.65 13.73 7.28
C TYR A 218 11.00 14.09 7.93
N ILE A 219 11.54 15.28 7.63
CA ILE A 219 12.86 15.72 8.11
C ILE A 219 12.89 15.85 9.65
N THR A 220 11.81 16.35 10.23
CA THR A 220 11.69 16.57 11.69
C THR A 220 11.15 15.35 12.45
N HIS A 221 10.89 14.23 11.76
CA HIS A 221 10.37 13.04 12.44
C HIS A 221 11.41 12.46 13.42
N PRO A 222 11.02 12.03 14.63
CA PRO A 222 11.96 11.52 15.65
C PRO A 222 12.87 10.36 15.18
N ASN A 223 12.43 9.57 14.22
CA ASN A 223 13.22 8.47 13.65
C ASN A 223 14.24 8.92 12.61
N VAL A 224 14.35 10.21 12.32
CA VAL A 224 15.29 10.77 11.34
C VAL A 224 16.51 11.37 12.05
N ALA A 225 17.69 10.84 11.73
CA ALA A 225 18.98 11.30 12.24
C ALA A 225 19.41 12.63 11.59
N GLY A 226 19.04 12.80 10.33
CA GLY A 226 19.37 13.95 9.51
C GLY A 226 18.91 13.76 8.08
N ALA A 227 19.00 14.84 7.29
CA ALA A 227 18.56 14.86 5.92
C ALA A 227 19.58 15.51 4.98
N THR A 228 19.64 15.01 3.75
CA THR A 228 20.27 15.66 2.61
C THR A 228 19.17 16.12 1.66
N VAL A 229 19.08 17.42 1.44
CA VAL A 229 18.09 18.03 0.56
C VAL A 229 18.73 18.34 -0.78
N LEU A 230 18.13 17.87 -1.89
CA LEU A 230 18.58 18.16 -3.24
C LEU A 230 17.67 19.24 -3.83
N ALA A 231 18.31 20.33 -4.31
CA ALA A 231 17.64 21.47 -4.94
C ALA A 231 18.30 21.80 -6.27
N LEU A 232 17.49 22.12 -7.28
CA LEU A 232 17.96 22.56 -8.60
C LEU A 232 17.95 24.08 -8.76
N GLY A 233 17.26 24.81 -7.86
CA GLY A 233 17.07 26.24 -7.97
C GLY A 233 15.91 26.65 -8.88
N CYS A 234 15.03 25.74 -9.21
CA CYS A 234 13.80 26.00 -9.99
C CYS A 234 12.51 25.57 -9.23
N GLU A 235 12.61 25.42 -7.97
CA GLU A 235 11.48 25.08 -7.08
C GLU A 235 10.48 26.24 -7.00
N ASN A 236 9.19 25.88 -6.90
CA ASN A 236 8.10 26.85 -6.74
C ASN A 236 7.86 27.27 -5.26
N ALA A 237 8.76 26.91 -4.36
CA ALA A 237 8.64 27.16 -2.93
C ALA A 237 9.13 28.55 -2.52
#